data_2ebfbbae0826c15d695d1ab9cc7102bb
#
_entry.id   2ebfbbae0826c15d695d1ab9cc7102bb
#
_cell.length_a   1.000
_cell.length_b   1.000
_cell.length_c   1.000
_cell.angle_alpha   90.00
_cell.angle_beta   90.00
_cell.angle_gamma   90.00
#
_symmetry.space_group_name_H-M   'P 1'
#
loop_
_entity.id
_entity.type
_entity.pdbx_description
1 polymer ?
#
loop_
_entity_poly.entity_id
_entity_poly.type
_entity_poly.pdbx_seq_one_letter_code
_entity_poly.pdbx_strand_id
1 'polypeptide(L)'
;MNNNLLVIIPCAGIGNRFSSQIEKQHASLGDLSVIETTLNTFMMFKPASKIVVVVKDPESFQKKISIKLDERFSIVSGGNSRSESVLNGIRSENIEKYDYVMTHDGVRPYIDLDSLEKIYACLLYTSDAADD
;
A
#
# COMPACT_ATOMS: atom_id res chain seq x y z
N MET A 1 15.49 19.52 -3.11
CA MET A 1 15.43 18.24 -3.73
C MET A 1 14.29 17.44 -3.24
N ASN A 2 13.56 16.87 -4.15
CA ASN A 2 12.41 16.09 -3.75
C ASN A 2 12.83 14.66 -3.50
N ASN A 3 12.58 14.18 -2.30
CA ASN A 3 12.81 12.78 -1.99
C ASN A 3 11.57 12.02 -2.40
N ASN A 4 11.61 11.38 -3.56
CA ASN A 4 10.46 10.66 -4.09
C ASN A 4 10.29 9.31 -3.39
N LEU A 5 9.14 9.12 -2.80
CA LEU A 5 8.82 7.91 -2.06
C LEU A 5 7.72 7.11 -2.76
N LEU A 6 8.00 5.86 -3.05
CA LEU A 6 7.02 4.93 -3.58
C LEU A 6 6.52 4.06 -2.43
N VAL A 7 5.20 3.99 -2.27
CA VAL A 7 4.59 3.13 -1.25
C VAL A 7 3.89 1.97 -1.94
N ILE A 8 4.17 0.76 -1.49
CA ILE A 8 3.51 -0.45 -2.00
C ILE A 8 2.64 -1.01 -0.88
N ILE A 9 1.36 -1.18 -1.15
CA ILE A 9 0.42 -1.71 -0.15
C ILE A 9 -0.14 -3.04 -0.66
N PRO A 10 0.49 -4.16 -0.28
CA PRO A 10 0.01 -5.46 -0.74
C PRO A 10 -1.22 -5.90 0.05
N CYS A 11 -2.27 -6.25 -0.67
CA CYS A 11 -3.52 -6.77 -0.11
C CYS A 11 -3.86 -8.14 -0.66
N ALA A 12 -3.22 -8.52 -1.75
CA ALA A 12 -3.62 -9.71 -2.51
C ALA A 12 -3.44 -11.03 -1.77
N GLY A 13 -2.34 -11.17 -1.07
CA GLY A 13 -2.05 -12.44 -0.39
C GLY A 13 -3.03 -12.78 0.71
N ILE A 14 -3.67 -11.77 1.26
CA ILE A 14 -4.60 -11.96 2.34
C ILE A 14 -5.89 -12.58 1.84
N GLY A 15 -6.34 -12.17 0.67
CA GLY A 15 -7.52 -12.75 0.05
C GLY A 15 -7.36 -14.24 -0.18
N ASN A 16 -6.19 -14.69 -0.57
CA ASN A 16 -5.94 -16.10 -0.77
C ASN A 16 -6.00 -16.88 0.53
N ARG A 17 -5.46 -16.31 1.58
CA ARG A 17 -5.39 -16.99 2.86
C ARG A 17 -6.76 -17.24 3.47
N PHE A 18 -7.64 -16.28 3.34
CA PHE A 18 -8.95 -16.36 3.96
C PHE A 18 -10.09 -16.48 2.97
N SER A 19 -9.80 -16.89 1.78
CA SER A 19 -10.73 -16.78 0.66
C SER A 19 -12.18 -17.07 0.97
N SER A 20 -12.47 -18.24 1.47
CA SER A 20 -13.88 -18.58 1.72
C SER A 20 -14.47 -17.81 2.85
N GLN A 21 -13.70 -17.60 3.89
CA GLN A 21 -14.19 -16.90 5.05
C GLN A 21 -14.45 -15.43 4.77
N ILE A 22 -13.54 -14.82 4.05
CA ILE A 22 -13.70 -13.43 3.72
C ILE A 22 -14.90 -13.22 2.82
N GLU A 23 -15.04 -14.06 1.82
CA GLU A 23 -16.18 -13.95 0.94
C GLU A 23 -17.49 -14.13 1.66
N LYS A 24 -17.49 -14.99 2.65
CA LYS A 24 -18.69 -15.19 3.41
C LYS A 24 -18.93 -14.07 4.38
N GLN A 25 -17.88 -13.60 5.00
CA GLN A 25 -18.03 -12.67 6.04
C GLN A 25 -18.32 -11.38 5.61
N HIS A 26 -18.16 -11.17 4.50
CA HIS A 26 -18.36 -9.93 4.24
C HIS A 26 -17.98 -9.69 3.17
N ALA A 27 -17.87 -10.86 2.71
CA ALA A 27 -17.30 -10.29 1.97
C ALA A 27 -16.94 -8.99 2.44
N SER A 28 -16.50 -9.10 3.24
CA SER A 28 -16.61 -8.59 4.15
C SER A 28 -16.24 -7.36 4.29
N LEU A 29 -17.13 -6.78 4.61
CA LEU A 29 -17.08 -5.44 4.97
C LEU A 29 -16.01 -5.19 6.00
N GLY A 30 -15.70 -6.19 6.82
CA GLY A 30 -14.68 -6.07 7.82
C GLY A 30 -13.29 -5.80 7.25
N ASP A 31 -12.86 -6.65 6.31
CA ASP A 31 -11.54 -6.49 5.74
C ASP A 31 -11.45 -5.28 4.81
N LEU A 32 -12.51 -5.01 4.09
CA LEU A 32 -12.53 -3.83 3.25
C LEU A 32 -12.46 -2.56 4.08
N SER A 33 -13.14 -2.55 5.22
CA SER A 33 -13.10 -1.43 6.13
C SER A 33 -11.69 -1.20 6.66
N VAL A 34 -10.98 -2.29 6.98
CA VAL A 34 -9.61 -2.23 7.45
C VAL A 34 -8.71 -1.64 6.35
N ILE A 35 -8.87 -2.13 5.14
CA ILE A 35 -8.08 -1.64 4.00
C ILE A 35 -8.38 -0.16 3.77
N GLU A 36 -9.64 0.23 3.82
CA GLU A 36 -10.00 1.63 3.62
C GLU A 36 -9.40 2.53 4.69
N THR A 37 -9.35 2.07 5.93
CA THR A 37 -8.72 2.81 7.01
C THR A 37 -7.24 3.03 6.72
N THR A 38 -6.55 1.98 6.27
CA THR A 38 -5.15 2.07 5.90
C THR A 38 -4.96 3.07 4.75
N LEU A 39 -5.79 2.96 3.72
CA LEU A 39 -5.67 3.84 2.56
C LEU A 39 -5.96 5.30 2.92
N ASN A 40 -6.90 5.54 3.82
CA ASN A 40 -7.17 6.89 4.28
C ASN A 40 -5.97 7.50 4.99
N THR A 41 -5.26 6.71 5.79
CA THR A 41 -4.05 7.18 6.46
C THR A 41 -3.00 7.57 5.42
N PHE A 42 -2.82 6.74 4.41
CA PHE A 42 -1.84 7.04 3.35
C PHE A 42 -2.26 8.22 2.48
N MET A 43 -3.55 8.46 2.33
CA MET A 43 -4.00 9.65 1.60
C MET A 43 -3.54 10.94 2.29
N MET A 44 -3.46 10.91 3.60
CA MET A 44 -3.01 12.07 4.37
C MET A 44 -1.49 12.14 4.48
N PHE A 45 -0.80 11.08 4.05
CA PHE A 45 0.64 11.02 4.14
C PHE A 45 1.27 11.72 2.94
N LYS A 46 1.62 12.97 3.12
CA LYS A 46 2.11 13.83 2.04
C LYS A 46 3.43 13.40 1.40
N PRO A 47 4.38 12.81 2.14
CA PRO A 47 5.65 12.43 1.53
C PRO A 47 5.56 11.38 0.43
N ALA A 48 4.50 10.59 0.39
CA ALA A 48 4.36 9.57 -0.65
C ALA A 48 4.11 10.23 -2.00
N SER A 49 4.98 9.98 -2.97
CA SER A 49 4.83 10.48 -4.33
C SER A 49 3.87 9.60 -5.13
N LYS A 50 3.89 8.31 -4.86
CA LYS A 50 3.05 7.34 -5.55
C LYS A 50 2.70 6.23 -4.57
N ILE A 51 1.47 5.75 -4.64
CA ILE A 51 1.00 4.67 -3.76
C ILE A 51 0.38 3.60 -4.64
N VAL A 52 0.96 2.41 -4.63
CA VAL A 52 0.49 1.29 -5.43
C VAL A 52 -0.20 0.29 -4.53
N VAL A 53 -1.48 0.10 -4.74
CA VAL A 53 -2.28 -0.89 -4.00
C VAL A 53 -2.32 -2.16 -4.81
N VAL A 54 -1.88 -3.27 -4.24
CA VAL A 54 -1.80 -4.53 -4.96
C VAL A 54 -2.87 -5.47 -4.44
N VAL A 55 -3.81 -5.81 -5.31
CA VAL A 55 -4.97 -6.63 -4.93
C VAL A 55 -5.10 -7.81 -5.89
N LYS A 56 -5.89 -8.78 -5.51
CA LYS A 56 -6.06 -9.96 -6.35
C LYS A 56 -6.87 -9.62 -7.59
N ASP A 57 -7.92 -8.82 -7.44
CA ASP A 57 -8.80 -8.45 -8.54
C ASP A 57 -9.03 -6.93 -8.50
N PRO A 58 -8.22 -6.16 -9.24
CA PRO A 58 -8.35 -4.70 -9.20
C PRO A 58 -9.71 -4.17 -9.57
N GLU A 59 -10.36 -4.76 -10.56
CA GLU A 59 -11.65 -4.30 -11.00
C GLU A 59 -12.70 -4.47 -9.90
N SER A 60 -12.72 -5.64 -9.28
CA SER A 60 -13.64 -5.90 -8.19
C SER A 60 -13.35 -5.00 -6.99
N PHE A 61 -12.08 -4.78 -6.69
CA PHE A 61 -11.67 -3.94 -5.58
C PHE A 61 -12.17 -2.51 -5.78
N GLN A 62 -11.98 -1.97 -6.97
CA GLN A 62 -12.41 -0.60 -7.27
C GLN A 62 -13.91 -0.42 -7.14
N LYS A 63 -14.67 -1.45 -7.48
CA LYS A 63 -16.12 -1.39 -7.37
C LYS A 63 -16.60 -1.44 -5.93
N LYS A 64 -15.83 -2.08 -5.07
CA LYS A 64 -16.26 -2.32 -3.69
C LYS A 64 -15.86 -1.23 -2.71
N ILE A 65 -14.78 -0.53 -2.96
CA ILE A 65 -14.33 0.49 -2.01
C ILE A 65 -15.27 1.71 -2.07
N SER A 66 -15.50 2.30 -0.93
CA SER A 66 -16.39 3.44 -0.82
C SER A 66 -15.65 4.78 -0.76
N ILE A 67 -14.34 4.75 -0.56
CA ILE A 67 -13.56 5.97 -0.49
C ILE A 67 -13.03 6.34 -1.86
N LYS A 68 -12.78 7.62 -2.06
CA LYS A 68 -12.23 8.10 -3.31
C LYS A 68 -10.73 8.31 -3.16
N LEU A 69 -9.96 7.54 -3.89
CA LEU A 69 -8.51 7.63 -3.85
C LEU A 69 -8.03 8.80 -4.71
N ASP A 70 -6.98 9.46 -4.28
CA ASP A 70 -6.45 10.58 -5.05
C ASP A 70 -5.57 10.08 -6.20
N GLU A 71 -5.02 11.02 -6.98
CA GLU A 71 -4.29 10.69 -8.20
C GLU A 71 -2.97 9.97 -7.98
N ARG A 72 -2.45 9.96 -6.75
CA ARG A 72 -1.21 9.25 -6.46
C ARG A 72 -1.41 7.74 -6.43
N PHE A 73 -2.64 7.28 -6.27
CA PHE A 73 -2.94 5.86 -6.14
C PHE A 73 -3.09 5.16 -7.47
N SER A 74 -2.53 3.97 -7.57
CA SER A 74 -2.87 3.06 -8.66
C SER A 74 -3.14 1.69 -8.05
N ILE A 75 -3.96 0.90 -8.71
CA ILE A 75 -4.36 -0.42 -8.23
C ILE A 75 -3.92 -1.44 -9.26
N VAL A 76 -3.10 -2.39 -8.83
CA VAL A 76 -2.55 -3.40 -9.75
C VAL A 76 -2.82 -4.80 -9.22
N SER A 77 -2.71 -5.77 -10.11
CA SER A 77 -2.96 -7.16 -9.78
C SER A 77 -1.75 -7.78 -9.08
N GLY A 78 -2.01 -8.52 -8.03
CA GLY A 78 -0.95 -9.19 -7.29
C GLY A 78 -0.71 -10.61 -7.73
N GLY A 79 0.25 -11.24 -7.09
CA GLY A 79 0.60 -12.63 -7.34
C GLY A 79 0.00 -13.54 -6.29
N ASN A 80 0.57 -14.73 -6.18
CA ASN A 80 0.06 -15.76 -5.27
C ASN A 80 0.63 -15.65 -3.87
N SER A 81 1.61 -14.80 -3.67
CA SER A 81 2.21 -14.60 -2.36
C SER A 81 2.41 -13.12 -2.12
N ARG A 82 2.73 -12.77 -0.87
CA ARG A 82 3.03 -11.39 -0.52
C ARG A 82 4.25 -10.89 -1.30
N SER A 83 5.27 -11.74 -1.40
CA SER A 83 6.48 -11.36 -2.13
C SER A 83 6.19 -11.09 -3.60
N GLU A 84 5.40 -11.92 -4.24
CA GLU A 84 5.02 -11.71 -5.63
C GLU A 84 4.18 -10.45 -5.79
N SER A 85 3.31 -10.18 -4.84
CA SER A 85 2.47 -9.00 -4.90
C SER A 85 3.29 -7.73 -4.77
N VAL A 86 4.24 -7.71 -3.83
CA VAL A 86 5.14 -6.57 -3.67
C VAL A 86 5.95 -6.36 -4.95
N LEU A 87 6.47 -7.45 -5.52
CA LEU A 87 7.26 -7.37 -6.73
C LEU A 87 6.44 -6.84 -7.90
N ASN A 88 5.19 -7.28 -8.03
CA ASN A 88 4.31 -6.79 -9.09
C ASN A 88 4.04 -5.30 -8.91
N GLY A 89 3.87 -4.85 -7.68
CA GLY A 89 3.69 -3.43 -7.40
C GLY A 89 4.91 -2.62 -7.81
N ILE A 90 6.08 -3.09 -7.47
CA ILE A 90 7.32 -2.41 -7.83
C ILE A 90 7.50 -2.37 -9.35
N ARG A 91 7.22 -3.49 -10.01
CA ARG A 91 7.37 -3.58 -11.46
C ARG A 91 6.38 -2.73 -12.24
N SER A 92 5.28 -2.36 -11.60
CA SER A 92 4.28 -1.51 -12.25
C SER A 92 4.75 -0.06 -12.36
N GLU A 93 5.85 0.29 -11.68
CA GLU A 93 6.38 1.62 -11.67
C GLU A 93 7.83 1.64 -12.17
N ASN A 94 8.27 2.80 -12.59
CA ASN A 94 9.68 2.98 -12.95
C ASN A 94 10.44 3.27 -11.66
N ILE A 95 11.05 2.24 -11.08
CA ILE A 95 11.69 2.32 -9.78
C ILE A 95 12.80 3.41 -9.74
N GLU A 96 13.38 3.72 -10.87
CA GLU A 96 14.44 4.72 -10.93
C GLU A 96 13.97 6.13 -10.61
N LYS A 97 12.67 6.36 -10.66
CA LYS A 97 12.11 7.67 -10.32
C LYS A 97 12.03 7.90 -8.83
N TYR A 98 12.24 6.86 -8.04
CA TYR A 98 12.02 6.95 -6.60
C TYR A 98 13.31 6.77 -5.83
N ASP A 99 13.45 7.57 -4.78
CA ASP A 99 14.63 7.50 -3.90
C ASP A 99 14.42 6.46 -2.81
N TYR A 100 13.18 6.22 -2.43
CA TYR A 100 12.83 5.28 -1.36
C TYR A 100 11.60 4.48 -1.73
N VAL A 101 11.54 3.26 -1.23
CA VAL A 101 10.35 2.40 -1.37
C VAL A 101 9.95 1.94 0.02
N MET A 102 8.67 2.10 0.34
CA MET A 102 8.12 1.66 1.61
C MET A 102 7.02 0.65 1.32
N THR A 103 6.95 -0.43 2.08
CA THR A 103 5.85 -1.38 1.94
C THR A 103 5.05 -1.41 3.24
N HIS A 104 3.74 -1.55 3.12
CA HIS A 104 2.87 -1.65 4.28
C HIS A 104 1.67 -2.53 3.94
N ASP A 105 1.39 -3.52 4.76
CA ASP A 105 0.26 -4.44 4.50
C ASP A 105 -1.06 -3.70 4.61
N GLY A 106 -1.94 -3.92 3.61
CA GLY A 106 -3.22 -3.22 3.55
C GLY A 106 -4.16 -3.53 4.69
N VAL A 107 -3.98 -4.68 5.33
CA VAL A 107 -4.85 -5.08 6.44
C VAL A 107 -4.26 -4.79 7.81
N ARG A 108 -3.34 -3.86 7.89
CA ARG A 108 -2.80 -3.41 9.18
C ARG A 108 -3.27 -1.99 9.44
N PRO A 109 -4.43 -1.80 10.06
CA PRO A 109 -5.03 -0.48 10.21
C PRO A 109 -4.45 0.37 11.32
N TYR A 110 -3.57 -0.20 12.11
CA TYR A 110 -3.09 0.48 13.32
C TYR A 110 -1.97 1.47 13.09
N ILE A 111 -1.54 1.62 11.86
CA ILE A 111 -0.55 2.63 11.58
C ILE A 111 -1.26 3.98 11.46
N ASP A 112 -0.74 4.98 12.13
CA ASP A 112 -1.30 6.32 12.04
C ASP A 112 -0.33 7.23 11.28
N LEU A 113 -0.79 8.42 10.97
CA LEU A 113 -0.02 9.36 10.19
C LEU A 113 1.29 9.74 10.87
N ASP A 114 1.26 9.93 12.18
CA ASP A 114 2.44 10.29 12.95
C ASP A 114 3.50 9.20 12.84
N SER A 115 3.10 7.95 12.94
CA SER A 115 4.02 6.82 12.81
C SER A 115 4.62 6.75 11.41
N LEU A 116 3.84 7.00 10.37
CA LEU A 116 4.36 7.03 9.01
C LEU A 116 5.39 8.12 8.83
N GLU A 117 5.12 9.28 9.38
CA GLU A 117 6.04 10.40 9.27
C GLU A 117 7.35 10.13 10.00
N LYS A 118 7.26 9.44 11.13
CA LYS A 118 8.46 9.03 11.86
C LYS A 118 9.29 8.01 11.11
N ILE A 119 8.63 7.04 10.49
CA ILE A 119 9.32 6.03 9.68
C ILE A 119 10.03 6.70 8.52
N TYR A 120 9.35 7.61 7.86
CA TYR A 120 9.93 8.33 6.73
C TYR A 120 11.14 9.16 7.17
N ALA A 121 11.02 9.84 8.30
CA ALA A 121 12.14 10.63 8.84
C ALA A 121 13.34 9.73 9.13
N CYS A 122 13.10 8.51 9.64
CA CYS A 122 14.17 7.55 9.87
C CYS A 122 14.83 7.11 8.57
N LEU A 123 14.06 6.91 7.50
CA LEU A 123 14.61 6.55 6.21
C LEU A 123 15.54 7.66 5.70
N LEU A 124 15.12 8.90 5.80
CA LEU A 124 15.92 10.02 5.37
C LEU A 124 17.22 10.14 6.17
N TYR A 125 17.10 10.00 7.47
CA TYR A 125 18.26 10.10 8.35
C TYR A 125 19.26 8.98 8.07
N THR A 126 18.77 7.77 7.93
CA THR A 126 19.63 6.61 7.69
C THR A 126 20.36 6.74 6.35
N SER A 127 19.65 7.22 5.34
CA SER A 127 20.24 7.41 4.02
C SER A 127 21.35 8.47 4.08
N ASP A 128 21.11 9.58 4.77
CA ASP A 128 22.11 10.63 4.92
C ASP A 128 23.33 10.12 5.66
N ALA A 129 23.13 9.34 6.71
CA ALA A 129 24.22 8.76 7.47
C ALA A 129 25.04 7.79 6.63
N ALA A 130 24.37 7.03 5.75
CA ALA A 130 25.06 6.09 4.89
C ALA A 130 25.90 6.78 3.82
N ASP A 131 25.48 7.97 3.42
CA ASP A 131 26.20 8.73 2.40
C ASP A 131 27.47 9.38 2.96
N ASP A 132 27.53 9.54 4.25
CA ASP A 132 28.71 10.07 4.89
C ASP A 132 29.81 9.02 5.01
#